data_af9e06756245cc27dea56009f67859c9
#
_entry.id   af9e06756245cc27dea56009f67859c9
#
_cell.length_a   1.000
_cell.length_b   1.000
_cell.length_c   1.000
_cell.angle_alpha   90.00
_cell.angle_beta   90.00
_cell.angle_gamma   90.00
#
_symmetry.space_group_name_H-M   'P 1'
#
loop_
_entity.id
_entity.type
_entity.pdbx_description
1 polymer ?
#
loop_
_entity_poly.entity_id
_entity_poly.type
_entity_poly.pdbx_seq_one_letter_code
_entity_poly.pdbx_strand_id
1 'polypeptide(L)'
;MKPTKRWLSALLSLLMLLTVFIGAAAEAPDLTEEELAEIDEALLDESKDLPVREDFRIQVSPDDLSVAEGLDPDWMNILLLGTDTGKIELNYGRTDTMIILSVNKVTGKMRLSSLVRDMQVNLPIINRLAKINTANAYGGPLLAVKTVNEALGLNIRHYVSINFNGFKKVIDNLGGVELTLRSAEAQIVKVPYSEEPVLLNGFQALEYVRIRQLDDNFGRNERQRKLLTSLFNKMLRNASMQQAMEALSESLKHMATNLSINDLLALVVPVFTRMEDMDTAGFPVAGDYQGKYDDRLRAVIVFDHEKTQQKLHDYIYQGTTYDNP
;
A
#
# COMPACT_ATOMS: atom_id res chain seq x y z
N MET A 1 14.20 38.76 -16.87
CA MET A 1 13.06 38.18 -17.64
C MET A 1 12.36 37.16 -16.76
N LYS A 2 11.07 37.39 -16.46
CA LYS A 2 10.30 36.57 -15.49
C LYS A 2 9.68 35.35 -16.19
N PRO A 3 9.90 34.11 -15.76
CA PRO A 3 9.26 32.92 -16.31
C PRO A 3 8.08 32.47 -15.44
N THR A 4 7.09 33.31 -15.18
CA THR A 4 6.02 33.01 -14.22
C THR A 4 4.65 32.74 -14.83
N LYS A 5 4.46 32.79 -16.15
CA LYS A 5 3.13 32.60 -16.77
C LYS A 5 2.88 31.26 -17.45
N ARG A 6 3.90 30.49 -17.76
CA ARG A 6 3.72 29.16 -18.40
C ARG A 6 3.42 28.03 -17.43
N TRP A 7 3.73 28.21 -16.16
CA TRP A 7 3.54 27.20 -15.09
C TRP A 7 2.09 27.11 -14.61
N LEU A 8 1.38 28.25 -14.54
CA LEU A 8 -0.04 28.26 -14.12
C LEU A 8 -0.96 27.59 -15.14
N SER A 9 -0.67 27.69 -16.44
CA SER A 9 -1.53 27.09 -17.47
C SER A 9 -1.39 25.57 -17.55
N ALA A 10 -0.21 25.01 -17.29
CA ALA A 10 -0.01 23.56 -17.24
C ALA A 10 -0.68 22.96 -15.97
N LEU A 11 -0.63 23.67 -14.84
CA LEU A 11 -1.31 23.26 -13.62
C LEU A 11 -2.84 23.28 -13.76
N LEU A 12 -3.39 24.32 -14.43
CA LEU A 12 -4.84 24.45 -14.66
C LEU A 12 -5.37 23.41 -15.68
N SER A 13 -4.58 23.01 -16.65
CA SER A 13 -4.98 21.97 -17.60
C SER A 13 -5.03 20.57 -16.96
N LEU A 14 -4.18 20.31 -15.98
CA LEU A 14 -4.18 19.08 -15.20
C LEU A 14 -5.38 19.02 -14.23
N LEU A 15 -5.81 20.18 -13.70
CA LEU A 15 -6.97 20.29 -12.81
C LEU A 15 -8.31 19.95 -13.49
N MET A 16 -8.45 20.18 -14.79
CA MET A 16 -9.72 19.93 -15.50
C MET A 16 -9.96 18.47 -15.91
N LEU A 17 -8.95 17.61 -15.85
CA LEU A 17 -9.07 16.21 -16.26
C LEU A 17 -9.47 15.25 -15.12
N LEU A 18 -9.49 15.70 -13.87
CA LEU A 18 -9.75 14.87 -12.68
C LEU A 18 -11.15 15.02 -12.05
N THR A 19 -12.06 15.81 -12.64
CA THR A 19 -13.38 16.10 -12.03
C THR A 19 -14.53 15.17 -12.42
N VAL A 20 -14.26 14.02 -13.02
CA VAL A 20 -15.34 13.07 -13.40
C VAL A 20 -15.12 11.74 -12.69
N PHE A 21 -15.62 11.61 -11.49
CA PHE A 21 -16.19 10.37 -10.91
C PHE A 21 -16.60 10.63 -9.46
N ILE A 22 -17.75 11.30 -9.27
CA ILE A 22 -18.49 11.24 -8.00
C ILE A 22 -19.71 10.36 -8.28
N GLY A 23 -19.63 9.10 -7.90
CA GLY A 23 -20.76 8.17 -7.90
C GLY A 23 -21.43 8.15 -6.54
N ALA A 24 -22.76 8.16 -6.55
CA ALA A 24 -23.62 8.15 -5.36
C ALA A 24 -23.39 6.91 -4.49
N ALA A 25 -23.44 7.11 -3.16
CA ALA A 25 -23.41 6.02 -2.19
C ALA A 25 -24.68 5.17 -2.31
N ALA A 26 -24.50 3.87 -2.59
CA ALA A 26 -25.57 2.87 -2.46
C ALA A 26 -25.42 2.18 -1.08
N GLU A 27 -26.57 1.88 -0.45
CA GLU A 27 -26.60 1.11 0.81
C GLU A 27 -26.00 -0.28 0.62
N ALA A 28 -25.28 -0.76 1.65
CA ALA A 28 -24.66 -2.07 1.63
C ALA A 28 -25.71 -3.18 1.56
N PRO A 29 -25.56 -4.20 0.72
CA PRO A 29 -26.40 -5.37 0.79
C PRO A 29 -26.17 -6.12 2.11
N ASP A 30 -27.25 -6.54 2.79
CA ASP A 30 -27.19 -7.48 3.90
C ASP A 30 -26.70 -8.83 3.35
N LEU A 31 -25.42 -9.13 3.52
CA LEU A 31 -24.86 -10.42 3.12
C LEU A 31 -25.33 -11.51 4.09
N THR A 32 -25.89 -12.58 3.55
CA THR A 32 -26.27 -13.76 4.33
C THR A 32 -25.03 -14.54 4.78
N GLU A 33 -25.15 -15.36 5.82
CA GLU A 33 -24.04 -16.24 6.28
C GLU A 33 -23.59 -17.22 5.18
N GLU A 34 -24.49 -17.64 4.28
CA GLU A 34 -24.20 -18.50 3.16
C GLU A 34 -23.32 -17.78 2.10
N GLU A 35 -23.67 -16.54 1.78
CA GLU A 35 -22.88 -15.69 0.86
C GLU A 35 -21.51 -15.36 1.43
N LEU A 36 -21.41 -15.09 2.73
CA LEU A 36 -20.15 -14.88 3.41
C LEU A 36 -19.28 -16.16 3.42
N ALA A 37 -19.90 -17.34 3.54
CA ALA A 37 -19.19 -18.61 3.49
C ALA A 37 -18.66 -18.91 2.08
N GLU A 38 -19.42 -18.61 1.01
CA GLU A 38 -18.96 -18.75 -0.37
C GLU A 38 -17.75 -17.84 -0.67
N ILE A 39 -17.78 -16.58 -0.17
CA ILE A 39 -16.66 -15.64 -0.30
C ILE A 39 -15.43 -16.18 0.47
N ASP A 40 -15.62 -16.68 1.68
CA ASP A 40 -14.53 -17.27 2.46
C ASP A 40 -13.90 -18.46 1.73
N GLU A 41 -14.69 -19.38 1.18
CA GLU A 41 -14.16 -20.52 0.44
C GLU A 41 -13.37 -20.07 -0.80
N ALA A 42 -13.89 -19.09 -1.53
CA ALA A 42 -13.18 -18.49 -2.66
C ALA A 42 -11.87 -17.79 -2.24
N LEU A 43 -11.85 -17.16 -1.05
CA LEU A 43 -10.66 -16.50 -0.50
C LEU A 43 -9.58 -17.48 0.00
N LEU A 44 -9.96 -18.72 0.32
CA LEU A 44 -9.02 -19.77 0.75
C LEU A 44 -8.21 -20.35 -0.39
N ASP A 45 -8.74 -20.37 -1.60
CA ASP A 45 -8.03 -20.87 -2.79
C ASP A 45 -7.15 -19.76 -3.40
N GLU A 46 -5.89 -19.71 -2.96
CA GLU A 46 -4.91 -18.74 -3.48
C GLU A 46 -4.61 -18.93 -4.98
N SER A 47 -5.04 -20.04 -5.59
CA SER A 47 -4.82 -20.35 -7.01
C SER A 47 -5.92 -19.80 -7.92
N LYS A 48 -7.08 -19.44 -7.37
CA LYS A 48 -8.22 -18.93 -8.13
C LYS A 48 -8.28 -17.40 -8.09
N ASP A 49 -8.58 -16.80 -9.24
CA ASP A 49 -9.07 -15.44 -9.29
C ASP A 49 -10.37 -15.38 -8.49
N LEU A 50 -10.47 -14.44 -7.55
CA LEU A 50 -11.69 -14.26 -6.78
C LEU A 50 -12.86 -13.97 -7.71
N PRO A 51 -14.00 -14.67 -7.57
CA PRO A 51 -15.18 -14.36 -8.33
C PRO A 51 -15.62 -12.92 -8.00
N VAL A 52 -15.48 -12.03 -8.96
CA VAL A 52 -15.91 -10.64 -8.81
C VAL A 52 -17.41 -10.59 -9.03
N ARG A 53 -18.19 -10.92 -8.01
CA ARG A 53 -19.62 -10.67 -7.99
C ARG A 53 -19.85 -9.29 -7.38
N GLU A 54 -20.29 -8.34 -8.19
CA GLU A 54 -20.52 -6.94 -7.77
C GLU A 54 -21.59 -6.83 -6.68
N ASP A 55 -22.48 -7.79 -6.63
CA ASP A 55 -23.60 -7.93 -5.71
C ASP A 55 -23.17 -8.31 -4.26
N PHE A 56 -21.95 -8.85 -4.07
CA PHE A 56 -21.45 -9.24 -2.74
C PHE A 56 -20.49 -8.22 -2.09
N ARG A 57 -20.37 -7.01 -2.64
CA ARG A 57 -19.40 -6.04 -2.15
C ARG A 57 -19.92 -5.24 -0.97
N ILE A 58 -19.19 -5.29 0.13
CA ILE A 58 -19.42 -4.40 1.26
C ILE A 58 -19.11 -2.98 0.84
N GLN A 59 -20.12 -2.10 0.88
CA GLN A 59 -19.94 -0.69 0.57
C GLN A 59 -19.47 0.06 1.83
N VAL A 60 -18.42 0.87 1.68
CA VAL A 60 -17.89 1.72 2.76
C VAL A 60 -17.98 3.18 2.32
N SER A 61 -18.62 4.01 3.13
CA SER A 61 -18.64 5.45 2.89
C SER A 61 -17.25 6.05 3.10
N PRO A 62 -16.78 6.94 2.21
CA PRO A 62 -15.56 7.71 2.45
C PRO A 62 -15.57 8.54 3.74
N ASP A 63 -16.78 8.86 4.26
CA ASP A 63 -16.95 9.61 5.51
C ASP A 63 -16.90 8.70 6.75
N ASP A 64 -17.03 7.38 6.59
CA ASP A 64 -17.00 6.39 7.67
C ASP A 64 -15.80 5.44 7.54
N LEU A 65 -14.60 5.96 7.76
CA LEU A 65 -13.34 5.21 7.72
C LEU A 65 -12.80 4.87 9.11
N SER A 66 -13.59 5.03 10.18
CA SER A 66 -13.18 4.76 11.57
C SER A 66 -11.84 5.44 11.94
N VAL A 67 -11.69 6.70 11.56
CA VAL A 67 -10.46 7.45 11.80
C VAL A 67 -10.26 7.74 13.29
N ALA A 68 -9.09 7.44 13.81
CA ALA A 68 -8.71 7.76 15.17
C ALA A 68 -8.53 9.28 15.34
N GLU A 69 -8.95 9.78 16.50
CA GLU A 69 -8.79 11.18 16.89
C GLU A 69 -7.51 11.39 17.73
N GLY A 70 -7.05 12.66 17.81
CA GLY A 70 -5.93 13.04 18.69
C GLY A 70 -4.54 12.67 18.17
N LEU A 71 -4.41 12.14 16.95
CA LEU A 71 -3.13 11.92 16.30
C LEU A 71 -2.55 13.23 15.75
N ASP A 72 -1.22 13.29 15.64
CA ASP A 72 -0.51 14.48 15.16
C ASP A 72 -0.96 14.86 13.73
N PRO A 73 -1.60 16.04 13.54
CA PRO A 73 -2.17 16.45 12.26
C PRO A 73 -1.11 16.79 11.20
N ASP A 74 0.15 16.94 11.58
CA ASP A 74 1.25 17.19 10.64
C ASP A 74 1.59 15.94 9.82
N TRP A 75 1.22 14.75 10.32
CA TRP A 75 1.41 13.50 9.61
C TRP A 75 0.18 13.14 8.76
N MET A 76 0.44 12.79 7.53
CA MET A 76 -0.54 12.21 6.61
C MET A 76 -0.19 10.74 6.37
N ASN A 77 -1.15 9.86 6.70
CA ASN A 77 -1.02 8.42 6.52
C ASN A 77 -1.80 7.98 5.29
N ILE A 78 -1.17 7.19 4.42
CA ILE A 78 -1.73 6.68 3.17
C ILE A 78 -1.55 5.16 3.14
N LEU A 79 -2.59 4.40 2.81
CA LEU A 79 -2.50 2.96 2.65
C LEU A 79 -2.12 2.60 1.21
N LEU A 80 -0.95 1.99 1.03
CA LEU A 80 -0.48 1.46 -0.24
C LEU A 80 -0.87 -0.02 -0.32
N LEU A 81 -1.59 -0.38 -1.38
CA LEU A 81 -2.14 -1.71 -1.60
C LEU A 81 -1.61 -2.30 -2.91
N GLY A 82 -0.98 -3.47 -2.84
CA GLY A 82 -0.63 -4.27 -4.01
C GLY A 82 -1.59 -5.44 -4.15
N THR A 83 -2.44 -5.43 -5.20
CA THR A 83 -3.46 -6.46 -5.42
C THR A 83 -2.99 -7.56 -6.36
N ASP A 84 -3.48 -8.78 -6.15
CA ASP A 84 -3.19 -9.96 -6.97
C ASP A 84 -4.05 -10.07 -8.24
N THR A 85 -4.91 -9.10 -8.51
CA THR A 85 -5.79 -9.10 -9.68
C THR A 85 -5.07 -8.67 -10.96
N GLY A 86 -5.37 -9.34 -12.08
CA GLY A 86 -4.84 -8.98 -13.40
C GLY A 86 -5.54 -7.82 -14.10
N LYS A 87 -6.73 -7.38 -13.61
CA LYS A 87 -7.60 -6.37 -14.26
C LYS A 87 -7.52 -5.04 -13.51
N ILE A 88 -7.13 -3.97 -14.22
CA ILE A 88 -6.99 -2.61 -13.66
C ILE A 88 -8.34 -2.06 -13.15
N GLU A 89 -9.42 -2.42 -13.81
CA GLU A 89 -10.78 -1.93 -13.52
C GLU A 89 -11.36 -2.48 -12.21
N LEU A 90 -10.74 -3.53 -11.65
CA LEU A 90 -11.19 -4.22 -10.46
C LEU A 90 -10.17 -4.01 -9.34
N ASN A 91 -10.38 -2.96 -8.54
CA ASN A 91 -9.59 -2.70 -7.33
C ASN A 91 -9.87 -3.68 -6.18
N TYR A 92 -10.57 -4.77 -6.47
CA TYR A 92 -10.94 -5.81 -5.55
C TYR A 92 -10.04 -7.03 -5.79
N GLY A 93 -9.56 -7.61 -4.73
CA GLY A 93 -8.67 -8.76 -4.73
C GLY A 93 -7.92 -8.80 -3.41
N ARG A 94 -7.25 -9.90 -3.11
CA ARG A 94 -6.38 -9.94 -1.93
C ARG A 94 -5.23 -8.96 -2.10
N THR A 95 -4.83 -8.32 -1.01
CA THR A 95 -3.69 -7.43 -1.01
C THR A 95 -2.46 -8.15 -0.47
N ASP A 96 -1.60 -8.63 -1.35
CA ASP A 96 -0.34 -9.26 -0.97
C ASP A 96 0.70 -8.25 -0.45
N THR A 97 0.48 -6.96 -0.71
CA THR A 97 1.26 -5.85 -0.18
C THR A 97 0.33 -4.89 0.54
N MET A 98 0.62 -4.60 1.80
CA MET A 98 -0.08 -3.61 2.62
C MET A 98 0.97 -2.77 3.34
N ILE A 99 1.14 -1.53 2.93
CA ILE A 99 2.17 -0.63 3.48
C ILE A 99 1.52 0.71 3.81
N ILE A 100 1.76 1.22 5.01
CA ILE A 100 1.38 2.58 5.38
C ILE A 100 2.55 3.49 5.04
N LEU A 101 2.33 4.43 4.14
CA LEU A 101 3.23 5.55 3.89
C LEU A 101 2.79 6.71 4.78
N SER A 102 3.63 7.07 5.74
CA SER A 102 3.42 8.21 6.63
C SER A 102 4.37 9.33 6.22
N VAL A 103 3.81 10.50 5.91
CA VAL A 103 4.57 11.69 5.50
C VAL A 103 4.25 12.85 6.44
N ASN A 104 5.29 13.41 7.05
CA ASN A 104 5.15 14.65 7.80
C ASN A 104 5.15 15.84 6.83
N LYS A 105 4.02 16.53 6.73
CA LYS A 105 3.79 17.64 5.79
C LYS A 105 4.61 18.90 6.09
N VAL A 106 5.16 18.99 7.31
CA VAL A 106 5.97 20.14 7.74
C VAL A 106 7.46 19.87 7.53
N THR A 107 7.92 18.68 7.95
CA THR A 107 9.34 18.34 7.92
C THR A 107 9.77 17.60 6.65
N GLY A 108 8.84 16.99 5.91
CA GLY A 108 9.12 16.13 4.77
C GLY A 108 9.61 14.72 5.15
N LYS A 109 9.65 14.38 6.45
CA LYS A 109 10.01 13.02 6.90
C LYS A 109 9.04 12.00 6.35
N MET A 110 9.57 10.84 5.95
CA MET A 110 8.80 9.73 5.42
C MET A 110 9.09 8.46 6.21
N ARG A 111 8.03 7.67 6.45
CA ARG A 111 8.13 6.35 7.10
C ARG A 111 7.26 5.34 6.38
N LEU A 112 7.81 4.15 6.14
CA LEU A 112 7.09 3.01 5.60
C LEU A 112 6.87 1.98 6.70
N SER A 113 5.61 1.65 6.97
CA SER A 113 5.21 0.59 7.88
C SER A 113 4.54 -0.52 7.08
N SER A 114 5.21 -1.67 6.87
CA SER A 114 4.58 -2.79 6.19
C SER A 114 3.80 -3.65 7.18
N LEU A 115 2.58 -4.03 6.79
CA LEU A 115 1.71 -4.93 7.55
C LEU A 115 1.82 -6.35 6.98
N VAL A 116 1.88 -7.35 7.85
CA VAL A 116 1.88 -8.74 7.40
C VAL A 116 0.49 -9.13 6.94
N ARG A 117 0.36 -9.59 5.70
CA ARG A 117 -0.92 -9.88 5.04
C ARG A 117 -1.83 -10.86 5.79
N ASP A 118 -1.23 -11.78 6.55
CA ASP A 118 -1.93 -12.84 7.29
C ASP A 118 -2.30 -12.43 8.73
N MET A 119 -2.16 -11.16 9.12
CA MET A 119 -2.64 -10.64 10.40
C MET A 119 -4.13 -10.91 10.55
N GLN A 120 -4.50 -11.57 11.67
CA GLN A 120 -5.90 -11.85 11.99
C GLN A 120 -6.53 -10.61 12.62
N VAL A 121 -7.55 -10.08 11.99
CA VAL A 121 -8.28 -8.88 12.41
C VAL A 121 -9.79 -9.12 12.35
N ASN A 122 -10.55 -8.28 13.02
CA ASN A 122 -12.00 -8.22 12.80
C ASN A 122 -12.28 -7.32 11.58
N LEU A 123 -13.04 -7.83 10.60
CA LEU A 123 -13.51 -7.00 9.49
C LEU A 123 -14.68 -6.14 9.96
N PRO A 124 -14.56 -4.79 9.83
CA PRO A 124 -15.67 -3.89 10.13
C PRO A 124 -16.92 -4.21 9.33
N ILE A 125 -18.07 -3.74 9.82
CA ILE A 125 -19.39 -3.89 9.18
C ILE A 125 -19.95 -5.30 9.35
N ILE A 126 -19.22 -6.34 8.90
CA ILE A 126 -19.66 -7.73 9.03
C ILE A 126 -19.21 -8.39 10.35
N ASN A 127 -18.40 -7.70 11.16
CA ASN A 127 -17.92 -8.16 12.46
C ASN A 127 -17.37 -9.60 12.44
N ARG A 128 -16.51 -9.92 11.50
CA ARG A 128 -15.98 -11.26 11.24
C ARG A 128 -14.47 -11.30 11.30
N LEU A 129 -13.90 -12.28 12.01
CA LEU A 129 -12.46 -12.52 12.01
C LEU A 129 -12.01 -12.98 10.62
N ALA A 130 -10.97 -12.31 10.08
CA ALA A 130 -10.40 -12.59 8.78
C ALA A 130 -8.91 -12.22 8.74
N LYS A 131 -8.23 -12.59 7.65
CA LYS A 131 -6.89 -12.05 7.36
C LYS A 131 -7.04 -10.61 6.87
N ILE A 132 -6.18 -9.71 7.31
CA ILE A 132 -6.25 -8.29 6.96
C ILE A 132 -6.23 -8.04 5.45
N ASN A 133 -5.52 -8.88 4.68
CA ASN A 133 -5.41 -8.76 3.24
C ASN A 133 -6.72 -9.08 2.48
N THR A 134 -7.69 -9.72 3.13
CA THR A 134 -8.98 -10.04 2.53
C THR A 134 -9.96 -8.88 2.57
N ALA A 135 -9.73 -7.87 3.42
CA ALA A 135 -10.58 -6.69 3.51
C ALA A 135 -10.82 -6.03 2.15
N ASN A 136 -9.76 -5.88 1.35
CA ASN A 136 -9.88 -5.32 -0.01
C ASN A 136 -10.70 -6.21 -0.95
N ALA A 137 -10.68 -7.51 -0.78
CA ALA A 137 -11.48 -8.43 -1.58
C ALA A 137 -12.98 -8.33 -1.25
N TYR A 138 -13.33 -8.13 0.03
CA TYR A 138 -14.72 -7.98 0.48
C TYR A 138 -15.34 -6.63 0.14
N GLY A 139 -14.61 -5.52 0.27
CA GLY A 139 -15.19 -4.17 0.13
C GLY A 139 -14.24 -3.12 -0.49
N GLY A 140 -13.21 -3.57 -1.18
CA GLY A 140 -12.28 -2.69 -1.87
C GLY A 140 -11.38 -1.89 -0.95
N PRO A 141 -10.66 -0.90 -1.51
CA PRO A 141 -9.66 -0.13 -0.77
C PRO A 141 -10.21 0.62 0.45
N LEU A 142 -11.48 1.05 0.42
CA LEU A 142 -12.08 1.77 1.56
C LEU A 142 -12.31 0.85 2.75
N LEU A 143 -12.75 -0.41 2.52
CA LEU A 143 -12.85 -1.38 3.59
C LEU A 143 -11.47 -1.77 4.14
N ALA A 144 -10.46 -1.89 3.28
CA ALA A 144 -9.08 -2.10 3.74
C ALA A 144 -8.59 -0.96 4.63
N VAL A 145 -8.84 0.31 4.24
CA VAL A 145 -8.52 1.50 5.06
C VAL A 145 -9.25 1.45 6.40
N LYS A 146 -10.58 1.24 6.39
CA LYS A 146 -11.38 1.15 7.62
C LYS A 146 -10.87 0.04 8.53
N THR A 147 -10.56 -1.14 7.98
CA THR A 147 -10.01 -2.28 8.74
C THR A 147 -8.67 -1.94 9.40
N VAL A 148 -7.75 -1.30 8.66
CA VAL A 148 -6.44 -0.89 9.21
C VAL A 148 -6.60 0.16 10.29
N ASN A 149 -7.50 1.15 10.10
CA ASN A 149 -7.78 2.17 11.10
C ASN A 149 -8.30 1.56 12.40
N GLU A 150 -9.30 0.67 12.32
CA GLU A 150 -9.87 0.01 13.52
C GLU A 150 -8.87 -0.91 14.21
N ALA A 151 -8.12 -1.70 13.44
CA ALA A 151 -7.16 -2.65 14.00
C ALA A 151 -5.95 -1.98 14.67
N LEU A 152 -5.52 -0.81 14.17
CA LEU A 152 -4.25 -0.18 14.55
C LEU A 152 -4.41 1.27 15.04
N GLY A 153 -5.64 1.76 15.23
CA GLY A 153 -5.92 3.09 15.78
C GLY A 153 -5.35 4.23 14.92
N LEU A 154 -5.46 4.15 13.61
CA LEU A 154 -4.91 5.14 12.69
C LEU A 154 -5.98 6.09 12.12
N ASN A 155 -5.54 7.16 11.47
CA ASN A 155 -6.40 8.16 10.82
C ASN A 155 -6.25 8.18 9.31
N ILE A 156 -6.02 7.03 8.69
CA ILE A 156 -5.86 6.91 7.24
C ILE A 156 -7.17 7.31 6.55
N ARG A 157 -7.10 8.19 5.57
CA ARG A 157 -8.22 8.60 4.71
C ARG A 157 -7.97 8.29 3.23
N HIS A 158 -6.70 8.08 2.89
CA HIS A 158 -6.27 7.95 1.51
C HIS A 158 -5.63 6.60 1.25
N TYR A 159 -5.82 6.11 0.04
CA TYR A 159 -5.18 4.90 -0.44
C TYR A 159 -4.58 5.08 -1.83
N VAL A 160 -3.61 4.23 -2.15
CA VAL A 160 -3.12 3.97 -3.50
C VAL A 160 -3.12 2.47 -3.70
N SER A 161 -3.86 2.00 -4.70
CA SER A 161 -3.95 0.58 -5.05
C SER A 161 -3.38 0.34 -6.43
N ILE A 162 -2.52 -0.67 -6.55
CA ILE A 162 -1.87 -1.05 -7.80
C ILE A 162 -1.93 -2.57 -8.00
N ASN A 163 -2.23 -3.01 -9.21
CA ASN A 163 -2.15 -4.42 -9.58
C ASN A 163 -0.81 -4.75 -10.27
N PHE A 164 -0.58 -6.03 -10.55
CA PHE A 164 0.67 -6.50 -11.16
C PHE A 164 1.00 -5.83 -12.50
N ASN A 165 0.00 -5.57 -13.34
CA ASN A 165 0.22 -4.94 -14.64
C ASN A 165 0.55 -3.45 -14.48
N GLY A 166 -0.16 -2.75 -13.60
CA GLY A 166 0.13 -1.36 -13.25
C GLY A 166 1.53 -1.23 -12.64
N PHE A 167 1.88 -2.12 -11.70
CA PHE A 167 3.20 -2.12 -11.08
C PHE A 167 4.34 -2.22 -12.10
N LYS A 168 4.25 -3.20 -13.03
CA LYS A 168 5.26 -3.35 -14.09
C LYS A 168 5.41 -2.08 -14.92
N LYS A 169 4.28 -1.49 -15.34
CA LYS A 169 4.29 -0.25 -16.15
C LYS A 169 4.88 0.93 -15.41
N VAL A 170 4.55 1.08 -14.12
CA VAL A 170 5.12 2.15 -13.29
C VAL A 170 6.63 2.03 -13.19
N ILE A 171 7.14 0.82 -12.89
CA ILE A 171 8.59 0.59 -12.82
C ILE A 171 9.26 0.88 -14.17
N ASP A 172 8.69 0.42 -15.28
CA ASP A 172 9.26 0.63 -16.61
C ASP A 172 9.23 2.13 -16.99
N ASN A 173 8.15 2.84 -16.70
CA ASN A 173 8.03 4.29 -16.93
C ASN A 173 9.05 5.11 -16.13
N LEU A 174 9.42 4.62 -14.92
CA LEU A 174 10.48 5.22 -14.10
C LEU A 174 11.89 4.82 -14.56
N GLY A 175 12.02 4.05 -15.67
CA GLY A 175 13.31 3.57 -16.17
C GLY A 175 13.93 2.47 -15.32
N GLY A 176 13.11 1.62 -14.70
CA GLY A 176 13.55 0.52 -13.84
C GLY A 176 13.91 0.94 -12.41
N VAL A 177 14.28 -0.03 -11.59
CA VAL A 177 14.71 0.16 -10.20
C VAL A 177 16.05 -0.52 -9.95
N GLU A 178 16.98 0.16 -9.29
CA GLU A 178 18.30 -0.37 -8.95
C GLU A 178 18.26 -1.01 -7.56
N LEU A 179 18.66 -2.29 -7.46
CA LEU A 179 18.67 -3.05 -6.21
C LEU A 179 19.93 -3.90 -6.08
N THR A 180 20.54 -3.89 -4.91
CA THR A 180 21.55 -4.89 -4.54
C THR A 180 20.82 -6.17 -4.12
N LEU A 181 21.05 -7.26 -4.83
CA LEU A 181 20.38 -8.53 -4.67
C LEU A 181 21.28 -9.55 -3.96
N ARG A 182 20.68 -10.39 -3.11
CA ARG A 182 21.36 -11.62 -2.67
C ARG A 182 21.52 -12.56 -3.87
N SER A 183 22.55 -13.41 -3.85
CA SER A 183 22.80 -14.36 -4.96
C SER A 183 21.58 -15.21 -5.31
N ALA A 184 20.84 -15.71 -4.29
CA ALA A 184 19.63 -16.48 -4.50
C ALA A 184 18.48 -15.65 -5.12
N GLU A 185 18.37 -14.38 -4.77
CA GLU A 185 17.38 -13.45 -5.37
C GLU A 185 17.71 -13.19 -6.83
N ALA A 186 18.99 -12.90 -7.16
CA ALA A 186 19.45 -12.70 -8.53
C ALA A 186 19.14 -13.91 -9.43
N GLN A 187 19.34 -15.13 -8.91
CA GLN A 187 19.01 -16.36 -9.62
C GLN A 187 17.51 -16.48 -9.93
N ILE A 188 16.63 -16.15 -8.97
CA ILE A 188 15.18 -16.22 -9.15
C ILE A 188 14.69 -15.19 -10.17
N VAL A 189 15.18 -13.95 -10.10
CA VAL A 189 14.78 -12.88 -11.05
C VAL A 189 15.53 -12.96 -12.38
N LYS A 190 16.43 -13.93 -12.53
CA LYS A 190 17.19 -14.23 -13.76
C LYS A 190 18.05 -13.06 -14.23
N VAL A 191 18.80 -12.47 -13.31
CA VAL A 191 19.83 -11.45 -13.58
C VAL A 191 21.20 -11.95 -13.12
N PRO A 192 22.30 -11.48 -13.70
CA PRO A 192 23.64 -11.77 -13.18
C PRO A 192 23.75 -11.28 -11.72
N TYR A 193 24.38 -12.10 -10.88
CA TYR A 193 24.70 -11.65 -9.52
C TYR A 193 25.80 -10.58 -9.56
N SER A 194 25.61 -9.53 -8.76
CA SER A 194 26.57 -8.45 -8.58
C SER A 194 26.51 -7.97 -7.12
N GLU A 195 27.63 -7.57 -6.56
CA GLU A 195 27.69 -6.84 -5.28
C GLU A 195 27.20 -5.40 -5.42
N GLU A 196 27.29 -4.85 -6.62
CA GLU A 196 26.74 -3.54 -6.97
C GLU A 196 25.25 -3.62 -7.31
N PRO A 197 24.50 -2.52 -7.19
CA PRO A 197 23.09 -2.48 -7.57
C PRO A 197 22.88 -2.90 -9.04
N VAL A 198 21.87 -3.73 -9.27
CA VAL A 198 21.45 -4.20 -10.60
C VAL A 198 20.14 -3.50 -10.97
N LEU A 199 20.06 -3.00 -12.20
CA LEU A 199 18.84 -2.38 -12.73
C LEU A 199 17.83 -3.47 -13.11
N LEU A 200 16.67 -3.46 -12.46
CA LEU A 200 15.55 -4.34 -12.73
C LEU A 200 14.47 -3.60 -13.53
N ASN A 201 13.96 -4.24 -14.59
CA ASN A 201 12.75 -3.79 -15.28
C ASN A 201 11.48 -4.16 -14.48
N GLY A 202 10.29 -3.73 -14.94
CA GLY A 202 9.03 -3.97 -14.24
C GLY A 202 8.71 -5.44 -14.02
N PHE A 203 9.05 -6.33 -14.98
CA PHE A 203 8.85 -7.77 -14.82
C PHE A 203 9.77 -8.34 -13.71
N GLN A 204 11.05 -8.04 -13.77
CA GLN A 204 12.04 -8.50 -12.80
C GLN A 204 11.78 -7.95 -11.40
N ALA A 205 11.37 -6.68 -11.30
CA ALA A 205 10.97 -6.05 -10.04
C ALA A 205 9.74 -6.74 -9.44
N LEU A 206 8.75 -7.12 -10.26
CA LEU A 206 7.58 -7.88 -9.81
C LEU A 206 7.97 -9.26 -9.29
N GLU A 207 8.81 -9.99 -10.02
CA GLU A 207 9.32 -11.29 -9.57
C GLU A 207 10.07 -11.15 -8.22
N TYR A 208 10.90 -10.11 -8.07
CA TYR A 208 11.64 -9.84 -6.84
C TYR A 208 10.74 -9.65 -5.62
N VAL A 209 9.73 -8.79 -5.70
CA VAL A 209 8.82 -8.52 -4.55
C VAL A 209 7.87 -9.68 -4.27
N ARG A 210 7.78 -10.66 -5.16
CA ARG A 210 6.95 -11.87 -5.02
C ARG A 210 7.72 -13.10 -4.60
N ILE A 211 9.03 -13.04 -4.38
CA ILE A 211 9.83 -14.20 -3.91
C ILE A 211 9.24 -14.72 -2.59
N ARG A 212 8.90 -16.00 -2.57
CA ARG A 212 8.36 -16.74 -1.40
C ARG A 212 9.22 -17.93 -0.98
N GLN A 213 10.15 -18.34 -1.84
CA GLN A 213 10.92 -19.57 -1.65
C GLN A 213 12.11 -19.41 -0.71
N LEU A 214 12.53 -18.17 -0.44
CA LEU A 214 13.75 -17.88 0.33
C LEU A 214 13.48 -17.58 1.81
N ASP A 215 12.26 -17.14 2.14
CA ASP A 215 11.89 -16.68 3.45
C ASP A 215 10.35 -16.59 3.60
N ASP A 216 9.90 -16.15 4.74
CA ASP A 216 8.49 -15.98 5.10
C ASP A 216 7.86 -14.65 4.58
N ASN A 217 6.70 -14.30 5.13
CA ASN A 217 6.02 -13.06 4.80
C ASN A 217 6.79 -11.80 5.23
N PHE A 218 7.61 -11.88 6.28
CA PHE A 218 8.40 -10.74 6.76
C PHE A 218 9.54 -10.43 5.77
N GLY A 219 10.27 -11.43 5.31
CA GLY A 219 11.31 -11.26 4.29
C GLY A 219 10.75 -10.75 2.96
N ARG A 220 9.52 -11.16 2.58
CA ARG A 220 8.83 -10.58 1.43
C ARG A 220 8.50 -9.10 1.65
N ASN A 221 7.97 -8.73 2.81
CA ASN A 221 7.69 -7.34 3.15
C ASN A 221 8.97 -6.47 3.16
N GLU A 222 10.10 -7.01 3.61
CA GLU A 222 11.40 -6.33 3.55
C GLU A 222 11.78 -6.01 2.10
N ARG A 223 11.67 -6.99 1.18
CA ARG A 223 11.93 -6.74 -0.25
C ARG A 223 11.03 -5.67 -0.85
N GLN A 224 9.76 -5.65 -0.47
CA GLN A 224 8.82 -4.61 -0.91
C GLN A 224 9.22 -3.23 -0.40
N ARG A 225 9.60 -3.10 0.88
CA ARG A 225 10.11 -1.84 1.44
C ARG A 225 11.40 -1.40 0.76
N LYS A 226 12.36 -2.33 0.56
CA LYS A 226 13.64 -2.06 -0.12
C LYS A 226 13.42 -1.52 -1.53
N LEU A 227 12.50 -2.11 -2.30
CA LEU A 227 12.15 -1.64 -3.63
C LEU A 227 11.55 -0.24 -3.60
N LEU A 228 10.57 0.02 -2.73
CA LEU A 228 9.95 1.34 -2.60
C LEU A 228 10.98 2.39 -2.20
N THR A 229 11.83 2.10 -1.22
CA THR A 229 12.91 3.02 -0.79
C THR A 229 13.85 3.35 -1.94
N SER A 230 14.25 2.36 -2.75
CA SER A 230 15.10 2.61 -3.91
C SER A 230 14.40 3.49 -4.96
N LEU A 231 13.12 3.26 -5.24
CA LEU A 231 12.34 4.11 -6.15
C LEU A 231 12.23 5.55 -5.65
N PHE A 232 11.93 5.74 -4.37
CA PHE A 232 11.87 7.06 -3.77
C PHE A 232 13.22 7.78 -3.85
N ASN A 233 14.30 7.12 -3.48
CA ASN A 233 15.65 7.69 -3.55
C ASN A 233 16.02 8.07 -4.98
N LYS A 234 15.68 7.23 -5.98
CA LYS A 234 15.88 7.53 -7.40
C LYS A 234 15.13 8.81 -7.81
N MET A 235 13.86 8.93 -7.41
CA MET A 235 13.05 10.12 -7.73
C MET A 235 13.55 11.38 -7.04
N LEU A 236 13.90 11.30 -5.75
CA LEU A 236 14.34 12.47 -4.98
C LEU A 236 15.73 12.97 -5.38
N ARG A 237 16.66 12.06 -5.67
CA ARG A 237 18.07 12.43 -5.92
C ARG A 237 18.37 12.73 -7.39
N ASN A 238 17.66 12.08 -8.32
CA ASN A 238 17.99 12.10 -9.75
C ASN A 238 16.97 12.84 -10.62
N ALA A 239 15.81 13.24 -10.09
CA ALA A 239 14.77 13.93 -10.83
C ALA A 239 14.59 15.37 -10.33
N SER A 240 14.33 16.29 -11.25
CA SER A 240 13.77 17.59 -10.88
C SER A 240 12.35 17.41 -10.36
N MET A 241 11.84 18.37 -9.58
CA MET A 241 10.43 18.35 -9.14
C MET A 241 9.46 18.21 -10.33
N GLN A 242 9.75 18.83 -11.45
CA GLN A 242 8.93 18.72 -12.67
C GLN A 242 8.90 17.27 -13.18
N GLN A 243 10.07 16.65 -13.32
CA GLN A 243 10.19 15.24 -13.78
C GLN A 243 9.49 14.28 -12.81
N ALA A 244 9.60 14.51 -11.50
CA ALA A 244 8.92 13.70 -10.51
C ALA A 244 7.39 13.86 -10.58
N MET A 245 6.88 15.07 -10.80
CA MET A 245 5.44 15.31 -10.98
C MET A 245 4.92 14.69 -12.29
N GLU A 246 5.69 14.74 -13.39
CA GLU A 246 5.35 14.08 -14.64
C GLU A 246 5.31 12.55 -14.47
N ALA A 247 6.33 11.98 -13.83
CA ALA A 247 6.40 10.54 -13.53
C ALA A 247 5.26 10.08 -12.61
N LEU A 248 4.92 10.86 -11.59
CA LEU A 248 3.79 10.59 -10.70
C LEU A 248 2.47 10.65 -11.48
N SER A 249 2.25 11.68 -12.28
CA SER A 249 1.04 11.82 -13.11
C SER A 249 0.87 10.64 -14.08
N GLU A 250 1.95 10.19 -14.70
CA GLU A 250 1.91 9.01 -15.58
C GLU A 250 1.64 7.72 -14.79
N SER A 251 2.25 7.58 -13.63
CA SER A 251 2.05 6.43 -12.73
C SER A 251 0.60 6.31 -12.23
N LEU A 252 -0.05 7.43 -11.92
CA LEU A 252 -1.44 7.45 -11.46
C LEU A 252 -2.44 6.87 -12.48
N LYS A 253 -2.12 6.89 -13.78
CA LYS A 253 -2.95 6.24 -14.82
C LYS A 253 -3.01 4.72 -14.68
N HIS A 254 -2.11 4.13 -13.90
CA HIS A 254 -1.96 2.69 -13.67
C HIS A 254 -2.30 2.28 -12.23
N MET A 255 -2.84 3.20 -11.45
CA MET A 255 -3.19 3.04 -10.04
C MET A 255 -4.62 3.50 -9.81
N ALA A 256 -5.24 2.98 -8.74
CA ALA A 256 -6.47 3.55 -8.22
C ALA A 256 -6.16 4.29 -6.92
N THR A 257 -6.70 5.48 -6.77
CA THR A 257 -6.50 6.31 -5.59
C THR A 257 -7.65 7.28 -5.39
N ASN A 258 -7.87 7.70 -4.14
CA ASN A 258 -8.75 8.80 -3.77
C ASN A 258 -7.96 10.07 -3.39
N LEU A 259 -6.64 10.11 -3.61
CA LEU A 259 -5.83 11.31 -3.39
C LEU A 259 -6.23 12.40 -4.39
N SER A 260 -6.50 13.58 -3.89
CA SER A 260 -6.67 14.78 -4.71
C SER A 260 -5.31 15.37 -5.12
N ILE A 261 -5.32 16.27 -6.08
CA ILE A 261 -4.10 17.02 -6.47
C ILE A 261 -3.56 17.82 -5.29
N ASN A 262 -4.43 18.39 -4.45
CA ASN A 262 -4.00 19.14 -3.28
C ASN A 262 -3.29 18.22 -2.26
N ASP A 263 -3.79 17.00 -2.07
CA ASP A 263 -3.13 16.00 -1.21
C ASP A 263 -1.75 15.64 -1.76
N LEU A 264 -1.65 15.41 -3.06
CA LEU A 264 -0.37 15.11 -3.73
C LEU A 264 0.64 16.25 -3.58
N LEU A 265 0.21 17.50 -3.74
CA LEU A 265 1.07 18.67 -3.55
C LEU A 265 1.51 18.82 -2.09
N ALA A 266 0.60 18.58 -1.14
CA ALA A 266 0.90 18.61 0.29
C ALA A 266 1.94 17.55 0.71
N LEU A 267 2.04 16.45 -0.04
CA LEU A 267 3.03 15.40 0.17
C LEU A 267 4.36 15.69 -0.55
N VAL A 268 4.27 15.98 -1.85
CA VAL A 268 5.47 16.05 -2.71
C VAL A 268 6.33 17.26 -2.39
N VAL A 269 5.73 18.43 -2.12
CA VAL A 269 6.49 19.66 -1.90
C VAL A 269 7.41 19.58 -0.66
N PRO A 270 6.95 19.17 0.54
CA PRO A 270 7.85 19.05 1.70
C PRO A 270 8.95 18.00 1.48
N VAL A 271 8.59 16.85 0.90
CA VAL A 271 9.52 15.74 0.63
C VAL A 271 10.64 16.19 -0.31
N PHE A 272 10.30 16.83 -1.43
CA PHE A 272 11.29 17.34 -2.38
C PHE A 272 12.16 18.48 -1.86
N THR A 273 11.62 19.32 -0.97
CA THR A 273 12.37 20.45 -0.42
C THR A 273 13.33 20.08 0.69
N ARG A 274 13.04 18.99 1.42
CA ARG A 274 13.85 18.55 2.57
C ARG A 274 14.80 17.40 2.24
N MET A 275 14.39 16.49 1.33
CA MET A 275 15.21 15.36 0.88
C MET A 275 15.73 14.47 2.02
N GLU A 276 14.90 14.24 3.05
CA GLU A 276 15.26 13.35 4.15
C GLU A 276 15.17 11.88 3.71
N ASP A 277 15.97 11.02 4.34
CA ASP A 277 15.91 9.57 4.11
C ASP A 277 14.59 9.00 4.64
N MET A 278 14.20 7.85 4.07
CA MET A 278 12.98 7.15 4.41
C MET A 278 13.28 6.04 5.43
N ASP A 279 12.64 6.13 6.60
CA ASP A 279 12.67 5.05 7.58
C ASP A 279 11.72 3.92 7.18
N THR A 280 12.07 2.67 7.50
CA THR A 280 11.20 1.51 7.21
C THR A 280 11.09 0.55 8.37
N ALA A 281 9.88 0.03 8.64
CA ALA A 281 9.61 -0.98 9.67
C ALA A 281 8.55 -2.00 9.21
N GLY A 282 8.54 -3.17 9.85
CA GLY A 282 7.51 -4.20 9.65
C GLY A 282 6.68 -4.41 10.91
N PHE A 283 5.38 -4.64 10.77
CA PHE A 283 4.45 -4.86 11.88
C PHE A 283 3.57 -6.10 11.63
N PRO A 284 3.24 -6.86 12.69
CA PRO A 284 3.71 -6.68 14.08
C PRO A 284 5.20 -6.96 14.21
N VAL A 285 5.86 -6.37 15.23
CA VAL A 285 7.28 -6.61 15.50
C VAL A 285 7.51 -7.97 16.15
N ALA A 286 8.74 -8.49 16.06
CA ALA A 286 9.10 -9.76 16.67
C ALA A 286 8.77 -9.79 18.18
N GLY A 287 8.16 -10.89 18.63
CA GLY A 287 7.72 -11.09 20.03
C GLY A 287 6.32 -10.59 20.34
N ASP A 288 5.66 -9.83 19.45
CA ASP A 288 4.30 -9.36 19.66
C ASP A 288 3.26 -10.17 18.85
N TYR A 289 3.66 -11.26 18.23
CA TYR A 289 2.78 -12.11 17.43
C TYR A 289 3.13 -13.60 17.56
N GLN A 290 2.16 -14.42 17.16
CA GLN A 290 2.30 -15.87 17.04
C GLN A 290 1.63 -16.35 15.74
N GLY A 291 2.30 -17.22 15.00
CA GLY A 291 1.69 -17.97 13.93
C GLY A 291 0.72 -19.00 14.49
N LYS A 292 -0.51 -19.05 14.00
CA LYS A 292 -1.51 -20.07 14.34
C LYS A 292 -2.13 -20.65 13.09
N TYR A 293 -2.67 -21.86 13.20
CA TYR A 293 -3.54 -22.44 12.18
C TYR A 293 -4.99 -22.34 12.66
N ASP A 294 -5.81 -21.74 11.84
CA ASP A 294 -7.25 -21.63 12.03
C ASP A 294 -7.92 -22.51 10.97
N ASP A 295 -8.95 -23.28 11.34
CA ASP A 295 -9.57 -24.24 10.43
C ASP A 295 -10.22 -23.55 9.22
N ARG A 296 -10.73 -22.34 9.40
CA ARG A 296 -11.36 -21.53 8.36
C ARG A 296 -10.36 -20.65 7.60
N LEU A 297 -9.45 -19.99 8.31
CA LEU A 297 -8.54 -19.00 7.75
C LEU A 297 -7.17 -19.58 7.35
N ARG A 298 -6.89 -20.86 7.69
CA ARG A 298 -5.59 -21.51 7.49
C ARG A 298 -4.51 -20.84 8.36
N ALA A 299 -3.30 -20.64 7.84
CA ALA A 299 -2.24 -19.98 8.57
C ALA A 299 -2.56 -18.50 8.79
N VAL A 300 -2.54 -18.05 10.04
CA VAL A 300 -2.78 -16.65 10.46
C VAL A 300 -1.70 -16.18 11.42
N ILE A 301 -1.53 -14.88 11.50
CA ILE A 301 -0.70 -14.19 12.49
C ILE A 301 -1.64 -13.56 13.52
N VAL A 302 -1.69 -14.17 14.70
CA VAL A 302 -2.38 -13.59 15.87
C VAL A 302 -1.38 -12.69 16.60
N PHE A 303 -1.75 -11.45 16.83
CA PHE A 303 -0.85 -10.45 17.40
C PHE A 303 -1.48 -9.70 18.56
N ASP A 304 -0.64 -9.09 19.40
CA ASP A 304 -1.07 -8.22 20.48
C ASP A 304 -1.45 -6.85 19.88
N HIS A 305 -2.75 -6.58 19.79
CA HIS A 305 -3.30 -5.39 19.14
C HIS A 305 -2.81 -4.10 19.83
N GLU A 306 -2.89 -4.03 21.16
CA GLU A 306 -2.51 -2.82 21.91
C GLU A 306 -1.01 -2.50 21.75
N LYS A 307 -0.16 -3.52 21.90
CA LYS A 307 1.28 -3.34 21.74
C LYS A 307 1.66 -2.99 20.30
N THR A 308 1.05 -3.65 19.32
CA THR A 308 1.33 -3.37 17.90
C THR A 308 0.89 -1.95 17.55
N GLN A 309 -0.29 -1.51 18.01
CA GLN A 309 -0.78 -0.15 17.85
C GLN A 309 0.20 0.86 18.47
N GLN A 310 0.56 0.66 19.76
CA GLN A 310 1.48 1.56 20.46
C GLN A 310 2.83 1.67 19.74
N LYS A 311 3.44 0.54 19.38
CA LYS A 311 4.73 0.53 18.68
C LYS A 311 4.65 1.17 17.29
N LEU A 312 3.56 0.96 16.55
CA LEU A 312 3.33 1.61 15.26
C LEU A 312 3.21 3.13 15.41
N HIS A 313 2.49 3.60 16.44
CA HIS A 313 2.35 5.03 16.74
C HIS A 313 3.70 5.63 17.15
N ASP A 314 4.45 4.98 18.03
CA ASP A 314 5.78 5.43 18.45
C ASP A 314 6.74 5.50 17.24
N TYR A 315 6.65 4.53 16.32
CA TYR A 315 7.41 4.56 15.08
C TYR A 315 6.99 5.74 14.20
N ILE A 316 5.69 5.91 13.92
CA ILE A 316 5.20 6.94 12.99
C ILE A 316 5.40 8.35 13.56
N TYR A 317 5.03 8.58 14.82
CA TYR A 317 4.92 9.94 15.36
C TYR A 317 6.14 10.36 16.19
N GLN A 318 6.87 9.41 16.81
CA GLN A 318 8.00 9.72 17.69
C GLN A 318 9.37 9.32 17.09
N GLY A 319 9.38 8.45 16.08
CA GLY A 319 10.62 7.99 15.43
C GLY A 319 11.34 6.87 16.14
N THR A 320 10.64 6.16 17.00
CA THR A 320 11.19 4.96 17.64
C THR A 320 11.50 3.91 16.57
N THR A 321 12.72 3.41 16.53
CA THR A 321 13.13 2.33 15.62
C THR A 321 12.90 0.98 16.25
N TYR A 322 12.50 0.00 15.45
CA TYR A 322 12.36 -1.39 15.85
C TYR A 322 13.19 -2.28 14.95
N ASP A 323 13.88 -3.25 15.55
CA ASP A 323 14.58 -4.28 14.77
C ASP A 323 13.53 -5.07 13.99
N ASN A 324 13.69 -5.07 12.68
CA ASN A 324 12.88 -5.91 11.80
C ASN A 324 13.45 -7.34 11.84
N PRO A 325 12.62 -8.37 12.02
CA PRO A 325 13.07 -9.74 11.94
C PRO A 325 13.55 -10.12 10.53
#